data_b5169dda1bd8db1c71cb72da8295e8d9
#
_entry.id   b5169dda1bd8db1c71cb72da8295e8d9
#
_cell.length_a   1.000
_cell.length_b   1.000
_cell.length_c   1.000
_cell.angle_alpha   90.00
_cell.angle_beta   90.00
_cell.angle_gamma   90.00
#
_symmetry.space_group_name_H-M   'P 1'
#
loop_
_entity.id
_entity.type
_entity.pdbx_description
1 polymer ?
#
loop_
_entity_poly.entity_id
_entity_poly.type
_entity_poly.pdbx_seq_one_letter_code
_entity_poly.pdbx_strand_id
1 'polypeptide(L)'
;MNYGASGEHTMQLDRTDTKILRALQEDARRSFRELARRVGVSVPTVSAHVANLERLGVLSGYHATIDPEKLRQTRLFLILRCRSREADRVGRVLAKLPEVRWTIRTAESRLIAEVVLRSTKGINPFLERVRSLDGVVSFEHHVAAKRFKEAPRAILSGPLSTTVACFECGQAIEGEPITLRLEGRIHYLCCPSCEQLYKERYFRIRAAAQAG
;
A
#
# COMPACT_ATOMS: atom_id res chain seq x y z
N MET A 1 24.80 7.91 -0.45
CA MET A 1 23.69 8.80 -0.01
C MET A 1 22.96 8.05 1.10
N ASN A 2 23.14 8.52 2.34
CA ASN A 2 22.45 7.96 3.51
C ASN A 2 20.97 8.34 3.39
N TYR A 3 20.10 7.38 3.14
CA TYR A 3 18.70 7.51 3.46
C TYR A 3 18.60 7.48 4.98
N GLY A 4 18.56 8.68 5.57
CA GLY A 4 18.57 8.87 7.01
C GLY A 4 17.40 8.11 7.64
N ALA A 5 17.71 7.28 8.60
CA ALA A 5 16.78 6.79 9.59
C ALA A 5 16.30 8.00 10.42
N SER A 6 15.25 8.65 9.95
CA SER A 6 14.37 9.42 10.83
C SER A 6 13.87 8.43 11.88
N GLY A 7 13.82 8.82 13.15
CA GLY A 7 13.46 7.97 14.29
C GLY A 7 12.02 7.42 14.26
N GLU A 8 11.63 6.80 13.15
CA GLU A 8 10.35 6.13 12.99
C GLU A 8 10.33 4.90 13.89
N HIS A 9 9.32 4.81 14.74
CA HIS A 9 9.14 3.63 15.57
C HIS A 9 8.76 2.44 14.68
N THR A 10 9.67 1.49 14.55
CA THR A 10 9.45 0.27 13.77
C THR A 10 9.02 -0.86 14.69
N MET A 11 7.87 -1.46 14.40
CA MET A 11 7.42 -2.67 15.06
C MET A 11 7.97 -3.89 14.31
N GLN A 12 8.65 -4.78 15.03
CA GLN A 12 9.13 -6.03 14.45
C GLN A 12 7.97 -6.99 14.24
N LEU A 13 7.93 -7.58 13.05
CA LEU A 13 7.04 -8.69 12.76
C LEU A 13 7.63 -9.98 13.32
N ASP A 14 6.80 -10.80 13.94
CA ASP A 14 7.25 -12.06 14.50
C ASP A 14 7.42 -13.16 13.44
N ARG A 15 7.88 -14.33 13.87
CA ARG A 15 8.07 -15.47 12.96
C ARG A 15 6.76 -15.99 12.38
N THR A 16 5.66 -15.86 13.13
CA THR A 16 4.33 -16.29 12.69
C THR A 16 3.81 -15.37 11.61
N ASP A 17 3.92 -14.04 11.81
CA ASP A 17 3.60 -13.02 10.81
C ASP A 17 4.33 -13.29 9.49
N THR A 18 5.65 -13.48 9.57
CA THR A 18 6.47 -13.75 8.38
C THR A 18 6.05 -15.02 7.65
N LYS A 19 5.72 -16.10 8.37
CA LYS A 19 5.25 -17.35 7.76
C LYS A 19 3.88 -17.18 7.10
N ILE A 20 2.96 -16.45 7.74
CA ILE A 20 1.63 -16.14 7.20
C ILE A 20 1.77 -15.31 5.92
N LEU A 21 2.56 -14.25 5.95
CA LEU A 21 2.81 -13.39 4.77
C LEU A 21 3.40 -14.19 3.60
N ARG A 22 4.39 -15.07 3.84
CA ARG A 22 4.94 -15.95 2.80
C ARG A 22 3.87 -16.87 2.21
N ALA A 23 3.07 -17.51 3.05
CA ALA A 23 2.02 -18.40 2.59
C ALA A 23 0.96 -17.67 1.76
N LEU A 24 0.58 -16.45 2.15
CA LEU A 24 -0.38 -15.62 1.41
C LEU A 24 0.21 -15.06 0.11
N GLN A 25 1.50 -14.74 0.07
CA GLN A 25 2.18 -14.35 -1.18
C GLN A 25 2.29 -15.49 -2.19
N GLU A 26 2.37 -16.74 -1.73
CA GLU A 26 2.35 -17.91 -2.61
C GLU A 26 0.94 -18.14 -3.18
N ASP A 27 -0.07 -18.13 -2.33
CA ASP A 27 -1.47 -18.30 -2.71
C ASP A 27 -2.39 -17.57 -1.71
N ALA A 28 -2.93 -16.44 -2.14
CA ALA A 28 -3.83 -15.61 -1.34
C ALA A 28 -5.22 -16.23 -1.11
N ARG A 29 -5.57 -17.35 -1.78
CA ARG A 29 -6.85 -18.04 -1.63
C ARG A 29 -6.84 -19.08 -0.51
N ARG A 30 -5.71 -19.29 0.16
CA ARG A 30 -5.62 -20.25 1.26
C ARG A 30 -6.59 -19.91 2.38
N SER A 31 -7.34 -20.90 2.83
CA SER A 31 -8.19 -20.78 4.00
C SER A 31 -7.36 -20.62 5.28
N PHE A 32 -7.92 -20.02 6.31
CA PHE A 32 -7.25 -19.91 7.62
C PHE A 32 -6.89 -21.28 8.21
N ARG A 33 -7.64 -22.34 7.88
CA ARG A 33 -7.31 -23.71 8.29
C ARG A 33 -6.05 -24.24 7.60
N GLU A 34 -5.87 -23.94 6.33
CA GLU A 34 -4.65 -24.30 5.58
C GLU A 34 -3.45 -23.50 6.05
N LEU A 35 -3.63 -22.20 6.31
CA LEU A 35 -2.58 -21.35 6.89
C LEU A 35 -2.17 -21.88 8.26
N ALA A 36 -3.12 -22.22 9.13
CA ALA A 36 -2.87 -22.75 10.48
C ALA A 36 -2.01 -24.01 10.43
N ARG A 37 -2.36 -24.97 9.56
CA ARG A 37 -1.56 -26.19 9.35
C ARG A 37 -0.15 -25.90 8.85
N ARG A 38 -0.01 -24.98 7.89
CA ARG A 38 1.27 -24.66 7.27
C ARG A 38 2.21 -23.89 8.22
N VAL A 39 1.65 -23.01 9.02
CA VAL A 39 2.41 -22.16 9.96
C VAL A 39 2.70 -22.88 11.28
N GLY A 40 1.86 -23.87 11.64
CA GLY A 40 1.96 -24.64 12.89
C GLY A 40 1.34 -23.94 14.09
N VAL A 41 0.21 -23.24 13.89
CA VAL A 41 -0.54 -22.53 14.95
C VAL A 41 -2.04 -22.82 14.84
N SER A 42 -2.85 -22.36 15.80
CA SER A 42 -4.30 -22.52 15.76
C SER A 42 -4.96 -21.59 14.74
N VAL A 43 -6.17 -21.93 14.29
CA VAL A 43 -6.97 -21.08 13.38
C VAL A 43 -7.28 -19.71 14.02
N PRO A 44 -7.72 -19.61 15.29
CA PRO A 44 -7.89 -18.32 15.95
C PRO A 44 -6.60 -17.49 15.98
N THR A 45 -5.45 -18.13 16.19
CA THR A 45 -4.14 -17.44 16.14
C THR A 45 -3.88 -16.86 14.77
N VAL A 46 -4.08 -17.63 13.68
CA VAL A 46 -3.94 -17.10 12.31
C VAL A 46 -4.87 -15.92 12.08
N SER A 47 -6.13 -16.03 12.48
CA SER A 47 -7.11 -14.95 12.32
C SER A 47 -6.66 -13.66 13.02
N ALA A 48 -6.13 -13.77 14.23
CA ALA A 48 -5.63 -12.62 14.99
C ALA A 48 -4.41 -11.98 14.31
N HIS A 49 -3.44 -12.78 13.83
CA HIS A 49 -2.26 -12.28 13.11
C HIS A 49 -2.64 -11.61 11.79
N VAL A 50 -3.51 -12.24 10.98
CA VAL A 50 -3.97 -11.65 9.72
C VAL A 50 -4.67 -10.32 9.96
N ALA A 51 -5.61 -10.27 10.91
CA ALA A 51 -6.30 -9.02 11.26
C ALA A 51 -5.34 -7.94 11.77
N ASN A 52 -4.27 -8.31 12.46
CA ASN A 52 -3.23 -7.37 12.88
C ASN A 52 -2.41 -6.85 11.69
N LEU A 53 -1.98 -7.72 10.77
CA LEU A 53 -1.23 -7.36 9.58
C LEU A 53 -2.04 -6.45 8.63
N GLU A 54 -3.33 -6.70 8.48
CA GLU A 54 -4.27 -5.85 7.74
C GLU A 54 -4.39 -4.47 8.39
N ARG A 55 -4.56 -4.43 9.70
CA ARG A 55 -4.68 -3.20 10.47
C ARG A 55 -3.41 -2.34 10.42
N LEU A 56 -2.24 -2.98 10.40
CA LEU A 56 -0.94 -2.31 10.25
C LEU A 56 -0.67 -1.86 8.79
N GLY A 57 -1.54 -2.24 7.84
CA GLY A 57 -1.35 -1.97 6.43
C GLY A 57 -0.21 -2.77 5.78
N VAL A 58 0.41 -3.72 6.51
CA VAL A 58 1.40 -4.65 5.96
C VAL A 58 0.75 -5.56 4.92
N LEU A 59 -0.46 -6.02 5.22
CA LEU A 59 -1.33 -6.73 4.30
C LEU A 59 -2.39 -5.74 3.79
N SER A 60 -2.17 -5.21 2.60
CA SER A 60 -3.00 -4.14 2.01
C SER A 60 -4.18 -4.64 1.19
N GLY A 61 -4.30 -5.96 0.98
CA GLY A 61 -5.41 -6.56 0.26
C GLY A 61 -5.06 -7.87 -0.42
N TYR A 62 -6.07 -8.44 -1.08
CA TYR A 62 -6.00 -9.71 -1.80
C TYR A 62 -6.47 -9.47 -3.23
N HIS A 63 -5.58 -9.59 -4.20
CA HIS A 63 -5.89 -9.30 -5.60
C HIS A 63 -5.55 -10.47 -6.51
N ALA A 64 -6.43 -10.74 -7.48
CA ALA A 64 -6.10 -11.61 -8.57
C ALA A 64 -5.11 -10.93 -9.52
N THR A 65 -4.01 -11.61 -9.84
CA THR A 65 -3.09 -11.15 -10.88
C THR A 65 -3.66 -11.48 -12.24
N ILE A 66 -3.99 -10.46 -13.02
CA ILE A 66 -4.50 -10.59 -14.39
C ILE A 66 -3.42 -10.15 -15.36
N ASP A 67 -3.11 -11.00 -16.34
CA ASP A 67 -2.11 -10.69 -17.37
C ASP A 67 -2.74 -9.80 -18.46
N PRO A 68 -2.37 -8.52 -18.57
CA PRO A 68 -2.92 -7.62 -19.56
C PRO A 68 -2.53 -8.02 -21.00
N GLU A 69 -1.40 -8.69 -21.21
CA GLU A 69 -0.96 -9.14 -22.52
C GLU A 69 -1.88 -10.24 -23.06
N LYS A 70 -2.39 -11.13 -22.18
CA LYS A 70 -3.40 -12.13 -22.53
C LYS A 70 -4.73 -11.50 -22.94
N LEU A 71 -5.02 -10.31 -22.46
CA LEU A 71 -6.18 -9.49 -22.85
C LEU A 71 -5.89 -8.58 -24.04
N ARG A 72 -4.72 -8.71 -24.70
CA ARG A 72 -4.25 -7.86 -25.79
C ARG A 72 -4.21 -6.38 -25.46
N GLN A 73 -3.99 -6.06 -24.18
CA GLN A 73 -3.82 -4.70 -23.71
C GLN A 73 -2.37 -4.25 -23.89
N THR A 74 -2.18 -2.95 -24.02
CA THR A 74 -0.86 -2.35 -24.21
C THR A 74 -0.38 -1.77 -22.88
N ARG A 75 0.80 -2.17 -22.45
CA ARG A 75 1.47 -1.64 -21.26
C ARG A 75 2.42 -0.51 -21.67
N LEU A 76 2.35 0.59 -20.96
CA LEU A 76 3.13 1.81 -21.20
C LEU A 76 3.77 2.26 -19.91
N PHE A 77 5.02 2.68 -19.95
CA PHE A 77 5.71 3.33 -18.84
C PHE A 77 5.92 4.80 -19.16
N LEU A 78 5.64 5.66 -18.18
CA LEU A 78 5.85 7.10 -18.27
C LEU A 78 6.89 7.54 -17.27
N ILE A 79 7.75 8.45 -17.67
CA ILE A 79 8.68 9.18 -16.82
C ILE A 79 8.41 10.67 -17.01
N LEU A 80 7.85 11.33 -15.99
CA LEU A 80 7.45 12.72 -16.07
C LEU A 80 8.40 13.62 -15.27
N ARG A 81 8.67 14.79 -15.82
CA ARG A 81 9.29 15.92 -15.12
C ARG A 81 8.22 16.95 -14.84
N CYS A 82 8.10 17.36 -13.59
CA CYS A 82 7.13 18.36 -13.15
C CYS A 82 7.85 19.67 -12.77
N ARG A 83 7.12 20.79 -12.77
CA ARG A 83 7.59 22.02 -12.13
C ARG A 83 7.84 21.77 -10.64
N SER A 84 8.77 22.54 -10.06
CA SER A 84 9.06 22.47 -8.62
C SER A 84 7.78 22.53 -7.80
N ARG A 85 7.65 21.61 -6.81
CA ARG A 85 6.51 21.46 -5.89
C ARG A 85 5.21 20.94 -6.50
N GLU A 86 5.12 20.72 -7.82
CA GLU A 86 3.90 20.24 -8.48
C GLU A 86 3.83 18.70 -8.60
N ALA A 87 4.93 18.00 -8.39
CA ALA A 87 5.01 16.56 -8.58
C ALA A 87 3.95 15.79 -7.77
N ASP A 88 3.72 16.17 -6.51
CA ASP A 88 2.73 15.49 -5.66
C ASP A 88 1.30 15.73 -6.15
N ARG A 89 1.00 16.94 -6.62
CA ARG A 89 -0.31 17.26 -7.20
C ARG A 89 -0.55 16.47 -8.48
N VAL A 90 0.41 16.51 -9.40
CA VAL A 90 0.35 15.75 -10.66
C VAL A 90 0.24 14.26 -10.40
N GLY A 91 1.03 13.71 -9.46
CA GLY A 91 0.97 12.31 -9.06
C GLY A 91 -0.41 11.90 -8.55
N ARG A 92 -1.05 12.72 -7.71
CA ARG A 92 -2.43 12.47 -7.25
C ARG A 92 -3.46 12.53 -8.37
N VAL A 93 -3.26 13.38 -9.38
CA VAL A 93 -4.14 13.44 -10.55
C VAL A 93 -3.96 12.18 -11.41
N LEU A 94 -2.71 11.78 -11.69
CA LEU A 94 -2.42 10.55 -12.43
C LEU A 94 -2.99 9.32 -11.74
N ALA A 95 -2.86 9.21 -10.42
CA ALA A 95 -3.36 8.08 -9.65
C ALA A 95 -4.89 7.89 -9.73
N LYS A 96 -5.65 8.92 -10.13
CA LYS A 96 -7.11 8.84 -10.34
C LYS A 96 -7.50 8.35 -11.73
N LEU A 97 -6.55 8.28 -12.66
CA LEU A 97 -6.83 7.81 -14.02
C LEU A 97 -6.97 6.27 -14.02
N PRO A 98 -8.06 5.70 -14.55
CA PRO A 98 -8.31 4.26 -14.49
C PRO A 98 -7.29 3.43 -15.29
N GLU A 99 -6.60 4.05 -16.24
CA GLU A 99 -5.52 3.41 -16.99
C GLU A 99 -4.22 3.29 -16.21
N VAL A 100 -4.01 4.14 -15.20
CA VAL A 100 -2.78 4.14 -14.37
C VAL A 100 -2.88 3.02 -13.34
N ARG A 101 -1.91 2.10 -13.35
CA ARG A 101 -1.84 0.99 -12.41
C ARG A 101 -1.13 1.36 -11.12
N TRP A 102 -0.04 2.09 -11.27
CA TRP A 102 0.67 2.70 -10.16
C TRP A 102 1.40 3.96 -10.63
N THR A 103 1.70 4.82 -9.69
CA THR A 103 2.57 5.97 -9.89
C THR A 103 3.38 6.22 -8.63
N ILE A 104 4.65 6.53 -8.80
CA ILE A 104 5.58 6.86 -7.72
C ILE A 104 6.28 8.17 -8.01
N ARG A 105 6.67 8.88 -6.94
CA ARG A 105 7.59 10.01 -7.04
C ARG A 105 8.99 9.53 -6.63
N THR A 106 9.98 9.81 -7.46
CA THR A 106 11.39 9.52 -7.13
C THR A 106 11.95 10.60 -6.19
N ALA A 107 13.11 10.32 -5.59
CA ALA A 107 13.83 11.28 -4.74
C ALA A 107 14.18 12.57 -5.52
N GLU A 108 14.42 12.49 -6.84
CA GLU A 108 14.68 13.61 -7.74
C GLU A 108 13.41 14.32 -8.21
N SER A 109 12.28 14.07 -7.56
CA SER A 109 10.97 14.67 -7.88
C SER A 109 10.48 14.40 -9.30
N ARG A 110 10.90 13.29 -9.92
CA ARG A 110 10.27 12.76 -11.13
C ARG A 110 9.09 11.88 -10.76
N LEU A 111 8.12 11.76 -11.64
CA LEU A 111 7.05 10.78 -11.52
C LEU A 111 7.31 9.65 -12.50
N ILE A 112 7.14 8.42 -12.03
CA ILE A 112 7.15 7.22 -12.88
C ILE A 112 5.78 6.58 -12.72
N ALA A 113 5.16 6.20 -13.83
CA ALA A 113 3.85 5.55 -13.82
C ALA A 113 3.80 4.37 -14.79
N GLU A 114 3.09 3.33 -14.40
CA GLU A 114 2.67 2.26 -15.30
C GLU A 114 1.23 2.49 -15.71
N VAL A 115 0.99 2.39 -17.00
CA VAL A 115 -0.30 2.60 -17.65
C VAL A 115 -0.65 1.38 -18.47
N VAL A 116 -1.90 0.93 -18.40
CA VAL A 116 -2.41 -0.16 -19.22
C VAL A 116 -3.58 0.36 -20.05
N LEU A 117 -3.44 0.29 -21.37
CA LEU A 117 -4.40 0.75 -22.36
C LEU A 117 -5.05 -0.44 -23.05
N ARG A 118 -6.30 -0.29 -23.48
CA ARG A 118 -7.03 -1.35 -24.21
C ARG A 118 -6.32 -1.79 -25.50
N SER A 119 -5.60 -0.87 -26.16
CA SER A 119 -4.82 -1.13 -27.36
C SER A 119 -3.84 0.01 -27.62
N THR A 120 -2.92 -0.17 -28.58
CA THR A 120 -1.99 0.87 -29.05
C THR A 120 -2.67 2.14 -29.55
N LYS A 121 -3.91 2.04 -30.06
CA LYS A 121 -4.69 3.21 -30.49
C LYS A 121 -4.99 4.19 -29.34
N GLY A 122 -4.98 3.71 -28.12
CA GLY A 122 -5.19 4.54 -26.91
C GLY A 122 -3.97 5.36 -26.48
N ILE A 123 -2.78 5.13 -27.08
CA ILE A 123 -1.53 5.78 -26.64
C ILE A 123 -1.63 7.29 -26.86
N ASN A 124 -1.83 7.75 -28.08
CA ASN A 124 -1.85 9.18 -28.38
C ASN A 124 -2.92 9.96 -27.60
N PRO A 125 -4.19 9.53 -27.53
CA PRO A 125 -5.19 10.20 -26.70
C PRO A 125 -4.81 10.27 -25.23
N PHE A 126 -4.18 9.22 -24.68
CA PHE A 126 -3.73 9.22 -23.31
C PHE A 126 -2.55 10.20 -23.11
N LEU A 127 -1.56 10.22 -24.00
CA LEU A 127 -0.42 11.13 -23.92
C LEU A 127 -0.83 12.61 -24.06
N GLU A 128 -1.83 12.92 -24.87
CA GLU A 128 -2.38 14.28 -24.96
C GLU A 128 -3.02 14.72 -23.63
N ARG A 129 -3.76 13.82 -22.95
CA ARG A 129 -4.29 14.09 -21.61
C ARG A 129 -3.16 14.34 -20.61
N VAL A 130 -2.07 13.56 -20.66
CA VAL A 130 -0.90 13.77 -19.80
C VAL A 130 -0.22 15.11 -20.10
N ARG A 131 -0.09 15.47 -21.38
CA ARG A 131 0.51 16.74 -21.81
C ARG A 131 -0.28 17.95 -21.32
N SER A 132 -1.61 17.84 -21.28
CA SER A 132 -2.49 18.92 -20.82
C SER A 132 -2.55 19.08 -19.30
N LEU A 133 -1.91 18.18 -18.52
CA LEU A 133 -1.87 18.32 -17.07
C LEU A 133 -0.99 19.51 -16.68
N ASP A 134 -1.59 20.47 -15.98
CA ASP A 134 -0.84 21.59 -15.44
C ASP A 134 0.25 21.07 -14.46
N GLY A 135 1.45 21.68 -14.54
CA GLY A 135 2.61 21.27 -13.77
C GLY A 135 3.53 20.25 -14.46
N VAL A 136 3.10 19.59 -15.54
CA VAL A 136 3.96 18.73 -16.36
C VAL A 136 4.82 19.62 -17.27
N VAL A 137 6.14 19.43 -17.21
CA VAL A 137 7.11 20.13 -18.06
C VAL A 137 7.44 19.30 -19.29
N SER A 138 7.74 18.04 -19.08
CA SER A 138 8.05 17.08 -20.13
C SER A 138 7.79 15.66 -19.64
N PHE A 139 7.65 14.72 -20.56
CA PHE A 139 7.60 13.31 -20.24
C PHE A 139 8.20 12.47 -21.37
N GLU A 140 8.68 11.31 -20.98
CA GLU A 140 9.09 10.22 -21.86
C GLU A 140 8.11 9.07 -21.70
N HIS A 141 7.92 8.29 -22.77
CA HIS A 141 7.06 7.11 -22.70
C HIS A 141 7.71 5.92 -23.40
N HIS A 142 7.50 4.73 -22.84
CA HIS A 142 8.05 3.49 -23.34
C HIS A 142 6.96 2.44 -23.40
N VAL A 143 6.70 1.91 -24.60
CA VAL A 143 5.77 0.79 -24.76
C VAL A 143 6.50 -0.51 -24.44
N ALA A 144 5.95 -1.33 -23.54
CA ALA A 144 6.52 -2.62 -23.21
C ALA A 144 6.44 -3.57 -24.42
N ALA A 145 7.60 -4.04 -24.85
CA ALA A 145 7.70 -5.00 -25.96
C ALA A 145 7.72 -6.45 -25.46
N LYS A 146 8.40 -6.72 -24.33
CA LYS A 146 8.52 -8.06 -23.75
C LYS A 146 8.72 -7.97 -22.25
N ARG A 147 7.96 -8.76 -21.52
CA ARG A 147 8.11 -8.96 -20.07
C ARG A 147 8.99 -10.17 -19.82
N PHE A 148 10.06 -10.01 -19.06
CA PHE A 148 10.94 -11.11 -18.63
C PHE A 148 10.54 -11.68 -17.27
N LYS A 149 10.06 -10.85 -16.37
CA LYS A 149 9.63 -11.24 -15.03
C LYS A 149 8.56 -10.27 -14.51
N GLU A 150 7.59 -10.82 -13.82
CA GLU A 150 6.63 -10.07 -13.01
C GLU A 150 6.45 -10.80 -11.69
N ALA A 151 6.91 -10.21 -10.61
CA ALA A 151 6.81 -10.78 -9.27
C ALA A 151 6.62 -9.64 -8.27
N PRO A 152 5.41 -9.05 -8.18
CA PRO A 152 5.11 -7.96 -7.26
C PRO A 152 4.97 -8.51 -5.83
N ARG A 153 6.09 -9.01 -5.29
CA ARG A 153 6.16 -9.62 -3.96
C ARG A 153 7.17 -8.88 -3.11
N ALA A 154 6.82 -8.67 -1.85
CA ALA A 154 7.78 -8.17 -0.87
C ALA A 154 8.88 -9.21 -0.60
N ILE A 155 10.07 -8.75 -0.29
CA ILE A 155 11.17 -9.61 0.14
C ILE A 155 10.97 -9.92 1.63
N LEU A 156 10.61 -11.17 1.94
CA LEU A 156 10.33 -11.63 3.30
C LEU A 156 11.53 -12.45 3.85
N SER A 157 12.74 -11.88 3.77
CA SER A 157 13.98 -12.51 4.28
C SER A 157 14.58 -11.64 5.39
N GLY A 158 15.14 -12.29 6.43
CA GLY A 158 15.69 -11.60 7.60
C GLY A 158 14.65 -11.08 8.57
N PRO A 159 15.07 -10.27 9.56
CA PRO A 159 14.17 -9.54 10.45
C PRO A 159 13.32 -8.55 9.65
N LEU A 160 12.01 -8.58 9.87
CA LEU A 160 11.06 -7.68 9.22
C LEU A 160 10.50 -6.69 10.23
N SER A 161 10.43 -5.43 9.85
CA SER A 161 9.81 -4.38 10.63
C SER A 161 8.83 -3.58 9.78
N THR A 162 7.84 -2.98 10.42
CA THR A 162 6.88 -2.07 9.79
C THR A 162 6.82 -0.77 10.54
N THR A 163 6.63 0.34 9.85
CA THR A 163 6.28 1.62 10.46
C THR A 163 4.83 1.58 10.93
N VAL A 164 4.56 2.12 12.11
CA VAL A 164 3.22 2.18 12.67
C VAL A 164 2.64 3.56 12.43
N ALA A 165 1.46 3.63 11.80
CA ALA A 165 0.73 4.87 11.63
C ALA A 165 -0.27 5.09 12.77
N CYS A 166 -0.48 6.33 13.17
CA CYS A 166 -1.46 6.72 14.16
C CYS A 166 -2.89 6.49 13.62
N PHE A 167 -3.72 5.77 14.37
CA PHE A 167 -5.09 5.44 13.95
C PHE A 167 -6.04 6.62 13.94
N GLU A 168 -5.66 7.74 14.56
CA GLU A 168 -6.45 8.97 14.53
C GLU A 168 -6.03 9.90 13.39
N CYS A 169 -4.76 10.30 13.32
CA CYS A 169 -4.29 11.30 12.35
C CYS A 169 -3.62 10.71 11.10
N GLY A 170 -3.36 9.39 11.07
CA GLY A 170 -2.73 8.71 9.93
C GLY A 170 -1.24 8.97 9.73
N GLN A 171 -0.62 9.81 10.58
CA GLN A 171 0.82 10.10 10.49
C GLN A 171 1.65 8.91 11.01
N ALA A 172 2.84 8.74 10.47
CA ALA A 172 3.81 7.81 11.03
C ALA A 172 4.12 8.18 12.49
N ILE A 173 4.21 7.18 13.35
CA ILE A 173 4.50 7.42 14.77
C ILE A 173 6.01 7.50 14.93
N GLU A 174 6.49 8.65 15.39
CA GLU A 174 7.87 8.87 15.82
C GLU A 174 7.96 8.58 17.32
N GLY A 175 8.83 7.65 17.72
CA GLY A 175 8.96 7.19 19.10
C GLY A 175 7.96 6.11 19.52
N GLU A 176 7.82 5.89 20.82
CA GLU A 176 6.98 4.81 21.37
C GLU A 176 5.48 5.12 21.19
N PRO A 177 4.70 4.23 20.53
CA PRO A 177 3.28 4.45 20.32
C PRO A 177 2.48 4.32 21.63
N ILE A 178 1.50 5.19 21.83
CA ILE A 178 0.47 4.98 22.83
C ILE A 178 -0.40 3.82 22.39
N THR A 179 -0.47 2.79 23.21
CA THR A 179 -1.20 1.56 22.91
C THR A 179 -2.55 1.55 23.63
N LEU A 180 -3.63 1.59 22.88
CA LEU A 180 -5.00 1.51 23.39
C LEU A 180 -5.61 0.16 23.05
N ARG A 181 -6.13 -0.55 24.05
CA ARG A 181 -6.84 -1.83 23.86
C ARG A 181 -8.34 -1.60 23.91
N LEU A 182 -9.05 -1.88 22.80
CA LEU A 182 -10.51 -1.81 22.69
C LEU A 182 -11.01 -3.12 22.08
N GLU A 183 -11.93 -3.78 22.75
CA GLU A 183 -12.56 -5.05 22.31
C GLU A 183 -11.55 -6.11 21.85
N GLY A 184 -10.47 -6.27 22.61
CA GLY A 184 -9.41 -7.25 22.30
C GLY A 184 -8.47 -6.85 21.16
N ARG A 185 -8.64 -5.65 20.57
CA ARG A 185 -7.77 -5.12 19.52
C ARG A 185 -6.85 -4.04 20.07
N ILE A 186 -5.63 -4.00 19.54
CA ILE A 186 -4.64 -2.98 19.88
C ILE A 186 -4.72 -1.86 18.83
N HIS A 187 -4.78 -0.62 19.28
CA HIS A 187 -4.79 0.58 18.47
C HIS A 187 -3.56 1.42 18.83
N TYR A 188 -2.87 1.94 17.83
CA TYR A 188 -1.64 2.71 18.00
C TYR A 188 -1.89 4.19 17.74
N LEU A 189 -1.42 5.04 18.63
CA LEU A 189 -1.67 6.49 18.61
C LEU A 189 -0.37 7.23 18.88
N CYS A 190 -0.16 8.37 18.25
CA CYS A 190 1.10 9.08 18.29
C CYS A 190 1.26 10.00 19.53
N CYS A 191 0.14 10.43 20.12
CA CYS A 191 0.16 11.37 21.25
C CYS A 191 -1.14 11.29 22.06
N PRO A 192 -1.16 11.82 23.30
CA PRO A 192 -2.35 11.82 24.16
C PRO A 192 -3.58 12.49 23.53
N SER A 193 -3.38 13.54 22.74
CA SER A 193 -4.49 14.22 22.05
C SER A 193 -5.16 13.29 21.02
N CYS A 194 -4.37 12.55 20.24
CA CYS A 194 -4.91 11.55 19.31
C CYS A 194 -5.58 10.40 20.05
N GLU A 195 -5.07 9.99 21.21
CA GLU A 195 -5.71 8.96 22.04
C GLU A 195 -7.10 9.42 22.52
N GLN A 196 -7.21 10.64 23.01
CA GLN A 196 -8.48 11.19 23.48
C GLN A 196 -9.49 11.30 22.35
N LEU A 197 -9.12 11.91 21.20
CA LEU A 197 -9.99 12.05 20.04
C LEU A 197 -10.45 10.69 19.50
N TYR A 198 -9.53 9.72 19.45
CA TYR A 198 -9.84 8.36 19.02
C TYR A 198 -10.86 7.69 19.95
N LYS A 199 -10.69 7.78 21.27
CA LYS A 199 -11.62 7.26 22.28
C LYS A 199 -13.02 7.88 22.12
N GLU A 200 -13.09 9.21 22.03
CA GLU A 200 -14.37 9.94 21.86
C GLU A 200 -15.11 9.51 20.60
N ARG A 201 -14.40 9.40 19.47
CA ARG A 201 -14.96 8.92 18.21
C ARG A 201 -15.44 7.47 18.30
N TYR A 202 -14.63 6.60 18.87
CA TYR A 202 -14.93 5.18 19.03
C TYR A 202 -16.20 4.95 19.85
N PHE A 203 -16.29 5.57 21.02
CA PHE A 203 -17.46 5.41 21.89
C PHE A 203 -18.73 6.05 21.30
N ARG A 204 -18.62 7.14 20.56
CA ARG A 204 -19.75 7.74 19.84
C ARG A 204 -20.33 6.81 18.78
N ILE A 205 -19.45 6.21 17.95
CA ILE A 205 -19.87 5.26 16.91
C ILE A 205 -20.51 4.03 17.56
N ARG A 206 -19.93 3.53 18.63
CA ARG A 206 -20.47 2.38 19.36
C ARG A 206 -21.83 2.64 19.98
N ALA A 207 -22.01 3.78 20.60
CA ALA A 207 -23.32 4.19 21.17
C ALA A 207 -24.40 4.28 20.08
N ALA A 208 -24.06 4.84 18.92
CA ALA A 208 -24.95 4.89 17.77
C ALA A 208 -25.33 3.49 17.23
N ALA A 209 -24.37 2.56 17.19
CA ALA A 209 -24.61 1.18 16.74
C ALA A 209 -25.41 0.31 17.72
N GLN A 210 -25.51 0.71 19.00
CA GLN A 210 -26.32 0.03 20.03
C GLN A 210 -27.74 0.60 20.15
N ALA A 211 -27.98 1.77 19.57
CA ALA A 211 -29.27 2.47 19.61
C ALA A 211 -30.15 2.22 18.37
N GLY A 212 -29.66 1.51 17.36
CA GLY A 212 -30.37 1.09 16.15
C GLY A 212 -30.48 -0.44 16.05
#